data_f872cead720ef58bd804290f56ce3217
#
_entry.id   f872cead720ef58bd804290f56ce3217
#
_cell.length_a   1.000
_cell.length_b   1.000
_cell.length_c   1.000
_cell.angle_alpha   90.00
_cell.angle_beta   90.00
_cell.angle_gamma   90.00
#
_symmetry.space_group_name_H-M   'P 1'
#
loop_
_entity.id
_entity.type
_entity.pdbx_description
1 polymer ?
#
loop_
_entity_poly.entity_id
_entity_poly.type
_entity_poly.pdbx_seq_one_letter_code
_entity_poly.pdbx_strand_id
1 'polypeptide(L)'
;MPIEMLDNTEGKRLGDSLRAALDDEAKLSIISAHVSLFAFGELREELERLDSVRVLFNEPTFISDMKWLADAPEFELTRRAQCERERALADSALELSLHNKLNQRALARACASWLREKVTARSVRREHMLQHPPTYVIEGSGASPHLFSGQGATFTLEGLGVERRPDTLTMITHCAGDEAKAQVEFLMAQFESVWADDAKTCDVTEQIASRIEALHTNNSPEFIYFLTLYHIFRRFLQENQDHNPREDTGFFESVIWGKLYDFQKDAVIGAIRKLEKYNGCIIADSVGLGKTFEALAV
;
A
#
# COMPACT_ATOMS: atom_id res chain seq x y z
N MET A 1 18.25 -8.31 -27.91
CA MET A 1 16.87 -7.94 -28.30
C MET A 1 16.69 -6.46 -28.08
N PRO A 2 15.89 -5.77 -28.88
CA PRO A 2 15.63 -4.33 -28.64
C PRO A 2 14.92 -4.15 -27.30
N ILE A 3 15.13 -2.98 -26.68
CA ILE A 3 14.39 -2.57 -25.50
C ILE A 3 12.90 -2.57 -25.85
N GLU A 4 12.10 -3.27 -25.06
CA GLU A 4 10.65 -3.32 -25.21
C GLU A 4 9.99 -2.37 -24.20
N MET A 5 8.95 -1.69 -24.65
CA MET A 5 8.14 -0.80 -23.79
C MET A 5 6.81 -1.46 -23.49
N LEU A 6 6.51 -1.61 -22.19
CA LEU A 6 5.24 -2.13 -21.70
C LEU A 6 4.42 -0.99 -21.12
N ASP A 7 3.12 -1.01 -21.37
CA ASP A 7 2.16 0.01 -20.94
C ASP A 7 0.92 -0.59 -20.23
N ASN A 8 0.99 -1.88 -19.90
CA ASN A 8 -0.08 -2.64 -19.30
C ASN A 8 -1.38 -2.69 -20.15
N THR A 9 -1.28 -2.46 -21.44
CA THR A 9 -2.38 -2.73 -22.38
C THR A 9 -2.40 -4.21 -22.79
N GLU A 10 -3.44 -4.62 -23.51
CA GLU A 10 -3.56 -5.99 -23.99
C GLU A 10 -2.36 -6.36 -24.89
N GLY A 11 -1.70 -7.47 -24.55
CA GLY A 11 -0.47 -7.94 -25.22
C GLY A 11 0.83 -7.25 -24.76
N LYS A 12 0.77 -6.25 -23.84
CA LYS A 12 1.93 -5.55 -23.28
C LYS A 12 1.86 -5.42 -21.77
N ARG A 13 1.35 -6.45 -21.10
CA ARG A 13 1.22 -6.48 -19.63
C ARG A 13 2.53 -6.92 -19.00
N LEU A 14 2.89 -6.25 -17.90
CA LEU A 14 4.04 -6.66 -17.09
C LEU A 14 3.89 -8.09 -16.58
N GLY A 15 2.71 -8.47 -16.11
CA GLY A 15 2.44 -9.82 -15.60
C GLY A 15 2.72 -10.92 -16.63
N ASP A 16 2.31 -10.71 -17.88
CA ASP A 16 2.53 -11.68 -18.96
C ASP A 16 4.01 -11.77 -19.33
N SER A 17 4.71 -10.63 -19.36
CA SER A 17 6.16 -10.58 -19.64
C SER A 17 6.99 -11.17 -18.51
N LEU A 18 6.56 -10.98 -17.24
CA LEU A 18 7.21 -11.64 -16.09
C LEU A 18 7.01 -13.16 -16.13
N ARG A 19 5.80 -13.66 -16.42
CA ARG A 19 5.56 -15.11 -16.59
C ARG A 19 6.46 -15.73 -17.64
N ALA A 20 6.66 -15.02 -18.74
CA ALA A 20 7.53 -15.50 -19.83
C ALA A 20 9.03 -15.45 -19.48
N ALA A 21 9.44 -14.60 -18.55
CA ALA A 21 10.84 -14.41 -18.16
C ALA A 21 11.24 -15.20 -16.91
N LEU A 22 10.28 -15.66 -16.10
CA LEU A 22 10.53 -16.41 -14.87
C LEU A 22 10.73 -17.89 -15.20
N ASP A 23 11.99 -18.31 -15.29
CA ASP A 23 12.38 -19.70 -15.46
C ASP A 23 12.47 -20.42 -14.10
N ASP A 24 12.43 -21.76 -14.14
CA ASP A 24 12.65 -22.59 -12.95
C ASP A 24 14.05 -22.32 -12.37
N GLU A 25 14.14 -22.26 -11.03
CA GLU A 25 15.37 -21.99 -10.28
C GLU A 25 15.99 -20.59 -10.52
N ALA A 26 15.30 -19.68 -11.19
CA ALA A 26 15.76 -18.30 -11.32
C ALA A 26 15.75 -17.55 -9.96
N LYS A 27 16.58 -16.52 -9.86
CA LYS A 27 16.61 -15.57 -8.74
C LYS A 27 15.90 -14.30 -9.14
N LEU A 28 14.97 -13.85 -8.31
CA LEU A 28 14.21 -12.63 -8.54
C LEU A 28 14.56 -11.58 -7.48
N SER A 29 15.01 -10.40 -7.92
CA SER A 29 15.19 -9.24 -7.05
C SER A 29 14.19 -8.16 -7.42
N ILE A 30 13.42 -7.68 -6.44
CA ILE A 30 12.37 -6.68 -6.61
C ILE A 30 12.72 -5.43 -5.80
N ILE A 31 12.63 -4.25 -6.41
CA ILE A 31 12.60 -2.96 -5.72
C ILE A 31 11.17 -2.43 -5.88
N SER A 32 10.44 -2.25 -4.81
CA SER A 32 9.06 -1.73 -4.86
C SER A 32 8.65 -1.11 -3.53
N ALA A 33 7.76 -0.12 -3.57
CA ALA A 33 7.13 0.41 -2.37
C ALA A 33 6.01 -0.52 -1.84
N HIS A 34 5.46 -1.39 -2.71
CA HIS A 34 4.28 -2.19 -2.41
C HIS A 34 4.46 -3.64 -2.85
N VAL A 35 3.94 -4.56 -2.04
CA VAL A 35 3.84 -5.99 -2.35
C VAL A 35 2.42 -6.44 -2.01
N SER A 36 1.67 -6.88 -3.02
CA SER A 36 0.30 -7.32 -2.87
C SER A 36 0.17 -8.84 -2.79
N LEU A 37 -0.66 -9.31 -1.88
CA LEU A 37 -1.08 -10.70 -1.78
C LEU A 37 -1.70 -11.21 -3.10
N PHE A 38 -2.44 -10.34 -3.79
CA PHE A 38 -3.13 -10.72 -5.02
C PHE A 38 -2.19 -10.80 -6.20
N ALA A 39 -1.15 -9.94 -6.24
CA ALA A 39 -0.07 -10.06 -7.22
C ALA A 39 0.71 -11.37 -7.06
N PHE A 40 0.94 -11.80 -5.79
CA PHE A 40 1.45 -13.14 -5.55
C PHE A 40 0.50 -14.20 -6.11
N GLY A 41 -0.80 -14.07 -5.90
CA GLY A 41 -1.81 -15.02 -6.40
C GLY A 41 -1.79 -15.17 -7.92
N GLU A 42 -1.56 -14.07 -8.65
CA GLU A 42 -1.48 -14.05 -10.12
C GLU A 42 -0.22 -14.72 -10.68
N LEU A 43 0.89 -14.69 -9.94
CA LEU A 43 2.18 -15.24 -10.37
C LEU A 43 2.62 -16.43 -9.49
N ARG A 44 1.68 -17.03 -8.77
CA ARG A 44 1.97 -18.04 -7.76
C ARG A 44 2.76 -19.22 -8.31
N GLU A 45 2.32 -19.77 -9.44
CA GLU A 45 2.93 -20.97 -10.02
C GLU A 45 4.38 -20.73 -10.43
N GLU A 46 4.69 -19.53 -10.94
CA GLU A 46 6.04 -19.13 -11.32
C GLU A 46 6.89 -18.83 -10.09
N LEU A 47 6.35 -18.08 -9.12
CA LEU A 47 7.08 -17.67 -7.93
C LEU A 47 7.44 -18.85 -7.00
N GLU A 48 6.58 -19.87 -6.91
CA GLU A 48 6.86 -21.08 -6.13
C GLU A 48 8.02 -21.94 -6.71
N ARG A 49 8.31 -21.81 -8.02
CA ARG A 49 9.41 -22.54 -8.71
C ARG A 49 10.77 -21.86 -8.59
N LEU A 50 10.82 -20.58 -8.23
CA LEU A 50 12.06 -19.83 -8.11
C LEU A 50 12.98 -20.39 -7.02
N ASP A 51 14.28 -20.21 -7.18
CA ASP A 51 15.28 -20.52 -6.15
C ASP A 51 15.13 -19.59 -4.94
N SER A 52 15.14 -18.28 -5.22
CA SER A 52 15.04 -17.27 -4.18
C SER A 52 14.43 -15.96 -4.70
N VAL A 53 13.77 -15.24 -3.81
CA VAL A 53 13.21 -13.92 -4.09
C VAL A 53 13.71 -12.92 -3.05
N ARG A 54 14.21 -11.78 -3.50
CA ARG A 54 14.62 -10.67 -2.65
C ARG A 54 13.74 -9.47 -2.91
N VAL A 55 13.18 -8.88 -1.87
CA VAL A 55 12.34 -7.70 -1.97
C VAL A 55 12.95 -6.56 -1.16
N LEU A 56 13.31 -5.49 -1.83
CA LEU A 56 13.76 -4.24 -1.20
C LEU A 56 12.64 -3.21 -1.28
N PHE A 57 12.07 -2.88 -0.13
CA PHE A 57 11.15 -1.75 -0.05
C PHE A 57 11.94 -0.45 -0.11
N ASN A 58 11.72 0.34 -1.15
CA ASN A 58 12.39 1.62 -1.38
C ASN A 58 11.80 2.77 -0.55
N GLU A 59 10.69 2.51 0.16
CA GLU A 59 10.09 3.39 1.16
C GLU A 59 10.06 2.68 2.52
N PRO A 60 10.11 3.42 3.65
CA PRO A 60 10.03 2.85 4.99
C PRO A 60 8.71 2.12 5.18
N THR A 61 8.76 0.80 5.17
CA THR A 61 7.61 -0.07 5.28
C THR A 61 7.78 -0.96 6.51
N PHE A 62 6.76 -1.10 7.33
CA PHE A 62 6.77 -1.90 8.56
C PHE A 62 7.77 -1.46 9.64
N ILE A 63 8.52 -0.37 9.43
CA ILE A 63 9.44 0.16 10.43
C ILE A 63 8.63 0.97 11.43
N SER A 64 8.57 0.46 12.63
CA SER A 64 7.91 1.09 13.75
C SER A 64 8.87 2.06 14.45
N ASP A 65 9.13 3.23 13.87
CA ASP A 65 9.68 4.35 14.65
C ASP A 65 8.56 4.95 15.51
N MET A 66 8.29 4.25 16.63
CA MET A 66 7.16 4.53 17.52
C MET A 66 7.32 5.80 18.37
N LYS A 67 8.40 6.58 18.22
CA LYS A 67 8.63 7.75 19.08
C LYS A 67 7.63 8.89 18.85
N TRP A 68 7.15 9.09 17.62
CA TRP A 68 6.13 10.10 17.33
C TRP A 68 4.70 9.62 17.61
N LEU A 69 4.53 8.30 17.76
CA LEU A 69 3.27 7.66 18.12
C LEU A 69 2.91 7.84 19.61
N ALA A 70 3.90 8.08 20.48
CA ALA A 70 3.67 8.20 21.90
C ALA A 70 2.87 9.47 22.29
N ASP A 71 2.91 10.50 21.45
CA ASP A 71 2.25 11.79 21.69
C ASP A 71 0.93 11.96 20.93
N ALA A 72 0.53 11.00 20.09
CA ALA A 72 -0.70 11.10 19.30
C ALA A 72 -1.90 10.44 20.02
N PRO A 73 -3.12 10.99 19.90
CA PRO A 73 -4.34 10.36 20.45
C PRO A 73 -4.49 8.92 19.93
N GLU A 74 -4.94 8.02 20.78
CA GLU A 74 -5.04 6.57 20.51
C GLU A 74 -5.82 6.26 19.20
N PHE A 75 -6.81 7.07 18.88
CA PHE A 75 -7.58 6.97 17.63
C PHE A 75 -6.76 7.30 16.38
N GLU A 76 -5.92 8.33 16.42
CA GLU A 76 -5.02 8.67 15.30
C GLU A 76 -3.94 7.62 15.09
N LEU A 77 -3.44 7.03 16.16
CA LEU A 77 -2.47 5.94 16.13
C LEU A 77 -3.00 4.72 15.41
N THR A 78 -4.19 4.28 15.77
CA THR A 78 -4.84 3.12 15.15
C THR A 78 -5.13 3.38 13.67
N ARG A 79 -5.59 4.58 13.34
CA ARG A 79 -5.94 4.98 11.97
C ARG A 79 -4.71 5.07 11.06
N ARG A 80 -3.64 5.75 11.47
CA ARG A 80 -2.40 5.89 10.67
C ARG A 80 -1.71 4.55 10.46
N ALA A 81 -1.56 3.78 11.53
CA ALA A 81 -0.97 2.45 11.45
C ALA A 81 -1.80 1.52 10.54
N GLN A 82 -3.12 1.66 10.51
CA GLN A 82 -4.00 0.86 9.67
C GLN A 82 -3.95 1.31 8.20
N CYS A 83 -3.92 2.61 7.90
CA CYS A 83 -3.73 3.14 6.55
C CYS A 83 -2.39 2.75 5.94
N GLU A 84 -1.31 2.83 6.70
CA GLU A 84 0.03 2.42 6.26
C GLU A 84 0.10 0.91 6.00
N ARG A 85 -0.57 0.10 6.83
CA ARG A 85 -0.68 -1.35 6.64
C ARG A 85 -1.45 -1.73 5.38
N GLU A 86 -2.57 -1.05 5.14
CA GLU A 86 -3.42 -1.31 3.98
C GLU A 86 -2.72 -0.90 2.68
N ARG A 87 -2.02 0.25 2.67
CA ARG A 87 -1.24 0.70 1.52
C ARG A 87 -0.10 -0.25 1.17
N ALA A 88 0.54 -0.86 2.17
CA ALA A 88 1.64 -1.79 1.95
C ALA A 88 1.18 -3.16 1.39
N LEU A 89 -0.07 -3.56 1.65
CA LEU A 89 -0.59 -4.89 1.30
C LEU A 89 -1.67 -4.88 0.21
N ALA A 90 -2.28 -3.72 -0.07
CA ALA A 90 -3.29 -3.56 -1.10
C ALA A 90 -3.32 -2.11 -1.59
N ASP A 91 -2.90 -1.88 -2.82
CA ASP A 91 -2.81 -0.52 -3.40
C ASP A 91 -4.12 -0.09 -4.07
N SER A 92 -4.98 -1.02 -4.48
CA SER A 92 -6.20 -0.71 -5.21
C SER A 92 -7.50 -0.99 -4.46
N ALA A 93 -8.58 -0.30 -4.85
CA ALA A 93 -9.93 -0.53 -4.33
C ALA A 93 -10.46 -1.93 -4.66
N LEU A 94 -10.01 -2.52 -5.78
CA LEU A 94 -10.33 -3.88 -6.17
C LEU A 94 -9.64 -4.88 -5.25
N GLU A 95 -8.36 -4.72 -4.99
CA GLU A 95 -7.62 -5.57 -4.07
C GLU A 95 -8.28 -5.60 -2.69
N LEU A 96 -8.70 -4.43 -2.20
CA LEU A 96 -9.46 -4.33 -0.95
C LEU A 96 -10.84 -5.02 -1.02
N SER A 97 -11.55 -4.94 -2.15
CA SER A 97 -12.81 -5.65 -2.33
C SER A 97 -12.65 -7.17 -2.38
N LEU A 98 -11.50 -7.61 -2.89
CA LEU A 98 -11.12 -9.02 -2.92
C LEU A 98 -10.81 -9.56 -1.52
N HIS A 99 -10.37 -8.75 -0.57
CA HIS A 99 -10.17 -9.17 0.83
C HIS A 99 -11.42 -9.77 1.48
N ASN A 100 -12.59 -9.47 0.98
CA ASN A 100 -13.87 -9.95 1.53
C ASN A 100 -14.30 -11.34 1.04
N LYS A 101 -13.53 -12.02 0.18
CA LYS A 101 -13.88 -13.33 -0.35
C LYS A 101 -13.30 -14.47 0.48
N LEU A 102 -14.12 -15.50 0.80
CA LEU A 102 -13.79 -16.64 1.65
C LEU A 102 -12.59 -17.49 1.14
N ASN A 103 -12.31 -17.48 -0.17
CA ASN A 103 -11.21 -18.23 -0.79
C ASN A 103 -9.81 -17.68 -0.48
N GLN A 104 -9.71 -16.53 0.15
CA GLN A 104 -8.44 -15.83 0.34
C GLN A 104 -7.63 -16.35 1.53
N ARG A 105 -8.25 -17.07 2.45
CA ARG A 105 -7.51 -17.71 3.57
C ARG A 105 -6.47 -18.70 3.08
N ALA A 106 -6.79 -19.45 2.02
CA ALA A 106 -5.84 -20.39 1.43
C ALA A 106 -4.69 -19.65 0.73
N LEU A 107 -5.03 -18.58 -0.01
CA LEU A 107 -4.03 -17.74 -0.68
C LEU A 107 -3.10 -17.04 0.32
N ALA A 108 -3.65 -16.48 1.40
CA ALA A 108 -2.86 -15.81 2.42
C ALA A 108 -1.91 -16.78 3.16
N ARG A 109 -2.37 -17.99 3.47
CA ARG A 109 -1.50 -19.01 4.05
C ARG A 109 -0.39 -19.42 3.09
N ALA A 110 -0.73 -19.63 1.81
CA ALA A 110 0.25 -19.96 0.78
C ALA A 110 1.28 -18.83 0.62
N CYS A 111 0.84 -17.58 0.57
CA CYS A 111 1.71 -16.42 0.50
C CYS A 111 2.62 -16.29 1.72
N ALA A 112 2.09 -16.46 2.94
CA ALA A 112 2.87 -16.41 4.16
C ALA A 112 3.92 -17.55 4.23
N SER A 113 3.57 -18.76 3.79
CA SER A 113 4.51 -19.88 3.68
C SER A 113 5.62 -19.58 2.67
N TRP A 114 5.25 -19.14 1.46
CA TRP A 114 6.17 -18.76 0.43
C TRP A 114 7.12 -17.63 0.87
N LEU A 115 6.61 -16.61 1.57
CA LEU A 115 7.44 -15.53 2.13
C LEU A 115 8.51 -16.08 3.07
N ARG A 116 8.15 -17.00 3.98
CA ARG A 116 9.10 -17.60 4.94
C ARG A 116 10.13 -18.53 4.29
N GLU A 117 9.73 -19.23 3.22
CA GLU A 117 10.54 -20.26 2.60
C GLU A 117 11.45 -19.72 1.49
N LYS A 118 10.97 -18.77 0.71
CA LYS A 118 11.60 -18.34 -0.54
C LYS A 118 12.01 -16.88 -0.57
N VAL A 119 11.43 -16.05 0.28
CA VAL A 119 11.60 -14.58 0.21
C VAL A 119 12.47 -14.08 1.34
N THR A 120 13.37 -13.18 1.02
CA THR A 120 13.98 -12.27 1.99
C THR A 120 13.51 -10.86 1.66
N ALA A 121 12.86 -10.18 2.59
CA ALA A 121 12.36 -8.84 2.40
C ALA A 121 13.05 -7.85 3.35
N ARG A 122 13.61 -6.79 2.81
CA ARG A 122 14.23 -5.71 3.58
C ARG A 122 13.56 -4.39 3.28
N SER A 123 13.43 -3.53 4.28
CA SER A 123 12.89 -2.18 4.12
C SER A 123 13.96 -1.16 4.43
N VAL A 124 14.04 -0.10 3.61
CA VAL A 124 14.92 1.04 3.91
C VAL A 124 14.42 1.77 5.15
N ARG A 125 15.35 2.34 5.90
CA ARG A 125 15.03 3.22 7.02
C ARG A 125 14.62 4.60 6.51
N ARG A 126 13.84 5.32 7.29
CA ARG A 126 13.26 6.63 6.92
C ARG A 126 14.29 7.65 6.42
N GLU A 127 15.50 7.60 6.95
CA GLU A 127 16.61 8.50 6.57
C GLU A 127 17.30 8.10 5.25
N HIS A 128 16.98 6.92 4.73
CA HIS A 128 17.61 6.30 3.57
C HIS A 128 16.62 5.90 2.47
N MET A 129 15.51 6.66 2.34
CA MET A 129 14.54 6.43 1.26
C MET A 129 15.22 6.45 -0.11
N LEU A 130 14.90 5.46 -0.93
CA LEU A 130 15.44 5.36 -2.28
C LEU A 130 14.43 5.91 -3.28
N GLN A 131 14.82 6.96 -3.98
CA GLN A 131 14.06 7.45 -5.15
C GLN A 131 14.41 6.60 -6.37
N HIS A 132 13.91 5.39 -6.41
CA HIS A 132 14.11 4.46 -7.52
C HIS A 132 12.76 3.96 -8.02
N PRO A 133 12.52 3.91 -9.33
CA PRO A 133 11.29 3.34 -9.87
C PRO A 133 11.18 1.85 -9.48
N PRO A 134 9.99 1.31 -9.34
CA PRO A 134 9.79 -0.11 -9.14
C PRO A 134 10.53 -0.91 -10.23
N THR A 135 11.24 -1.94 -9.82
CA THR A 135 12.16 -2.66 -10.71
C THR A 135 12.21 -4.14 -10.35
N TYR A 136 12.30 -4.98 -11.38
CA TYR A 136 12.48 -6.42 -11.27
C TYR A 136 13.75 -6.81 -12.01
N VAL A 137 14.60 -7.59 -11.36
CA VAL A 137 15.78 -8.22 -11.95
C VAL A 137 15.60 -9.71 -11.82
N ILE A 138 15.67 -10.42 -12.94
CA ILE A 138 15.58 -11.87 -13.03
C ILE A 138 16.93 -12.39 -13.52
N GLU A 139 17.55 -13.25 -12.72
CA GLU A 139 18.81 -13.91 -13.01
C GLU A 139 18.56 -15.42 -13.09
N GLY A 140 18.55 -15.98 -14.29
CA GLY A 140 18.36 -17.42 -14.52
C GLY A 140 19.66 -18.23 -14.41
N SER A 141 19.54 -19.53 -14.22
CA SER A 141 20.67 -20.48 -14.12
C SER A 141 21.32 -20.81 -15.46
N GLY A 142 21.49 -19.84 -16.35
CA GLY A 142 22.09 -19.99 -17.68
C GLY A 142 21.39 -19.22 -18.78
N ALA A 143 20.28 -18.61 -18.49
CA ALA A 143 19.59 -17.68 -19.37
C ALA A 143 20.15 -16.26 -19.22
N SER A 144 19.94 -15.44 -20.25
CA SER A 144 20.29 -14.01 -20.18
C SER A 144 19.42 -13.32 -19.16
N PRO A 145 19.94 -12.36 -18.38
CA PRO A 145 19.17 -11.67 -17.37
C PRO A 145 18.06 -10.81 -17.99
N HIS A 146 16.98 -10.63 -17.24
CA HIS A 146 15.89 -9.72 -17.59
C HIS A 146 15.81 -8.58 -16.57
N LEU A 147 15.58 -7.39 -17.08
CA LEU A 147 15.36 -6.17 -16.29
C LEU A 147 14.05 -5.53 -16.71
N PHE A 148 13.15 -5.35 -15.75
CA PHE A 148 11.93 -4.56 -15.92
C PHE A 148 12.00 -3.37 -14.97
N SER A 149 11.87 -2.15 -15.47
CA SER A 149 11.92 -0.95 -14.64
C SER A 149 11.02 0.15 -15.19
N GLY A 150 10.33 0.85 -14.32
CA GLY A 150 9.54 2.00 -14.73
C GLY A 150 8.41 2.34 -13.79
N GLN A 151 7.80 3.50 -14.05
CA GLN A 151 6.62 3.92 -13.31
C GLN A 151 5.45 2.99 -13.59
N GLY A 152 4.80 2.54 -12.53
CA GLY A 152 3.70 1.58 -12.61
C GLY A 152 4.12 0.11 -12.55
N ALA A 153 5.42 -0.22 -12.50
CA ALA A 153 5.90 -1.59 -12.31
C ALA A 153 5.82 -2.05 -10.84
N THR A 154 4.77 -1.70 -10.13
CA THR A 154 4.57 -2.12 -8.73
C THR A 154 4.17 -3.59 -8.66
N PHE A 155 4.49 -4.27 -7.55
CA PHE A 155 4.07 -5.66 -7.33
C PHE A 155 2.63 -5.69 -6.79
N THR A 156 1.69 -5.24 -7.62
CA THR A 156 0.25 -5.14 -7.37
C THR A 156 -0.54 -5.60 -8.59
N LEU A 157 -1.85 -5.87 -8.48
CA LEU A 157 -2.68 -6.22 -9.63
C LEU A 157 -2.66 -5.14 -10.71
N GLU A 158 -2.65 -3.88 -10.30
CA GLU A 158 -2.53 -2.74 -11.21
C GLU A 158 -1.17 -2.74 -11.91
N GLY A 159 -0.09 -2.88 -11.14
CA GLY A 159 1.27 -2.89 -11.67
C GLY A 159 1.54 -4.06 -12.62
N LEU A 160 0.92 -5.22 -12.40
CA LEU A 160 0.97 -6.37 -13.30
C LEU A 160 0.07 -6.22 -14.55
N GLY A 161 -0.77 -5.18 -14.60
CA GLY A 161 -1.70 -4.96 -15.71
C GLY A 161 -2.95 -5.84 -15.69
N VAL A 162 -3.24 -6.50 -14.57
CA VAL A 162 -4.47 -7.28 -14.38
C VAL A 162 -5.66 -6.34 -14.16
N GLU A 163 -5.45 -5.27 -13.40
CA GLU A 163 -6.39 -4.18 -13.21
C GLU A 163 -5.89 -2.93 -13.94
N ARG A 164 -6.76 -2.23 -14.65
CA ARG A 164 -6.40 -0.99 -15.34
C ARG A 164 -7.11 0.19 -14.72
N ARG A 165 -6.35 1.22 -14.34
CA ARG A 165 -6.89 2.55 -14.05
C ARG A 165 -6.82 3.42 -15.30
N PRO A 166 -7.94 3.98 -15.76
CA PRO A 166 -7.96 4.76 -17.01
C PRO A 166 -7.10 6.03 -16.96
N ASP A 167 -6.80 6.52 -15.75
CA ASP A 167 -6.10 7.80 -15.53
C ASP A 167 -4.61 7.62 -15.22
N THR A 168 -4.06 6.40 -15.27
CA THR A 168 -2.66 6.13 -14.94
C THR A 168 -1.85 5.90 -16.21
N LEU A 169 -0.79 6.71 -16.39
CA LEU A 169 0.22 6.46 -17.42
C LEU A 169 1.23 5.45 -16.88
N THR A 170 1.26 4.29 -17.49
CA THR A 170 2.24 3.24 -17.19
C THR A 170 3.30 3.21 -18.29
N MET A 171 4.56 3.27 -17.88
CA MET A 171 5.70 3.16 -18.79
C MET A 171 6.76 2.28 -18.14
N ILE A 172 6.88 1.07 -18.62
CA ILE A 172 7.82 0.07 -18.10
C ILE A 172 8.76 -0.31 -19.25
N THR A 173 10.05 -0.26 -18.99
CA THR A 173 11.09 -0.69 -19.91
C THR A 173 11.48 -2.12 -19.59
N HIS A 174 11.46 -2.98 -20.58
CA HIS A 174 11.98 -4.34 -20.51
C HIS A 174 13.25 -4.47 -21.34
N CYS A 175 14.33 -4.90 -20.70
CA CYS A 175 15.59 -5.22 -21.34
C CYS A 175 15.93 -6.70 -21.08
N ALA A 176 16.42 -7.40 -22.09
CA ALA A 176 16.82 -8.79 -21.98
C ALA A 176 18.11 -9.05 -22.79
N GLY A 177 18.82 -10.12 -22.48
CA GLY A 177 20.02 -10.52 -23.20
C GLY A 177 21.28 -9.79 -22.76
N ASP A 178 22.28 -9.78 -23.64
CA ASP A 178 23.59 -9.17 -23.34
C ASP A 178 23.51 -7.66 -23.10
N GLU A 179 22.52 -6.98 -23.69
CA GLU A 179 22.30 -5.55 -23.48
C GLU A 179 21.81 -5.26 -22.06
N ALA A 180 21.01 -6.16 -21.48
CA ALA A 180 20.55 -6.04 -20.09
C ALA A 180 21.67 -6.30 -19.08
N LYS A 181 22.68 -7.10 -19.44
CA LYS A 181 23.70 -7.58 -18.53
C LYS A 181 24.47 -6.44 -17.83
N ALA A 182 24.95 -5.47 -18.58
CA ALA A 182 25.66 -4.32 -18.00
C ALA A 182 24.76 -3.46 -17.11
N GLN A 183 23.47 -3.30 -17.48
CA GLN A 183 22.51 -2.55 -16.68
C GLN A 183 22.15 -3.31 -15.39
N VAL A 184 21.97 -4.63 -15.49
CA VAL A 184 21.72 -5.50 -14.34
C VAL A 184 22.90 -5.50 -13.38
N GLU A 185 24.14 -5.68 -13.88
CA GLU A 185 25.35 -5.63 -13.06
C GLU A 185 25.48 -4.31 -12.30
N PHE A 186 25.26 -3.19 -12.98
CA PHE A 186 25.30 -1.87 -12.35
C PHE A 186 24.21 -1.68 -11.28
N LEU A 187 22.96 -2.06 -11.60
CA LEU A 187 21.85 -1.95 -10.68
C LEU A 187 22.03 -2.88 -9.47
N MET A 188 22.46 -4.11 -9.71
CA MET A 188 22.69 -5.09 -8.64
C MET A 188 23.83 -4.68 -7.71
N ALA A 189 24.89 -4.03 -8.23
CA ALA A 189 25.92 -3.45 -7.37
C ALA A 189 25.37 -2.37 -6.43
N GLN A 190 24.48 -1.52 -6.91
CA GLN A 190 23.79 -0.52 -6.07
C GLN A 190 22.81 -1.19 -5.08
N PHE A 191 22.03 -2.16 -5.55
CA PHE A 191 21.12 -2.94 -4.71
C PHE A 191 21.88 -3.58 -3.55
N GLU A 192 22.99 -4.28 -3.81
CA GLU A 192 23.81 -4.93 -2.77
C GLU A 192 24.43 -3.93 -1.79
N SER A 193 24.82 -2.76 -2.24
CA SER A 193 25.38 -1.72 -1.36
C SER A 193 24.38 -1.20 -0.34
N VAL A 194 23.09 -1.22 -0.68
CA VAL A 194 21.99 -0.86 0.22
C VAL A 194 21.52 -2.07 1.02
N TRP A 195 21.38 -3.20 0.35
CA TRP A 195 20.90 -4.45 0.92
C TRP A 195 21.76 -4.97 2.08
N ALA A 196 23.07 -4.94 1.91
CA ALA A 196 24.03 -5.45 2.90
C ALA A 196 24.24 -4.52 4.12
N ASP A 197 23.75 -3.29 4.05
CA ASP A 197 23.97 -2.28 5.10
C ASP A 197 22.82 -2.25 6.10
N ASP A 198 23.01 -2.85 7.26
CA ASP A 198 22.03 -2.87 8.35
C ASP A 198 21.74 -1.47 8.95
N ALA A 199 22.61 -0.49 8.72
CA ALA A 199 22.30 0.90 9.08
C ALA A 199 21.24 1.51 8.16
N LYS A 200 21.20 1.09 6.90
CA LYS A 200 20.26 1.60 5.90
C LYS A 200 18.96 0.80 5.80
N THR A 201 19.02 -0.50 6.06
CA THR A 201 17.89 -1.40 5.89
C THR A 201 17.65 -2.27 7.12
N CYS A 202 16.48 -2.85 7.22
CA CYS A 202 16.19 -3.89 8.21
C CYS A 202 15.35 -5.00 7.56
N ASP A 203 15.51 -6.23 8.05
CA ASP A 203 14.68 -7.37 7.65
C ASP A 203 13.25 -7.18 8.16
N VAL A 204 12.28 -7.38 7.27
CA VAL A 204 10.84 -7.25 7.55
C VAL A 204 10.05 -8.49 7.10
N THR A 205 10.73 -9.55 6.71
CA THR A 205 10.14 -10.77 6.14
C THR A 205 9.06 -11.37 7.05
N GLU A 206 9.40 -11.66 8.29
CA GLU A 206 8.46 -12.26 9.24
C GLU A 206 7.33 -11.29 9.62
N GLN A 207 7.61 -9.99 9.65
CA GLN A 207 6.59 -8.97 9.94
C GLN A 207 5.52 -8.95 8.84
N ILE A 208 5.92 -9.09 7.58
CA ILE A 208 5.00 -9.14 6.43
C ILE A 208 4.20 -10.45 6.48
N ALA A 209 4.88 -11.58 6.63
CA ALA A 209 4.24 -12.90 6.66
C ALA A 209 3.19 -12.99 7.77
N SER A 210 3.55 -12.58 8.98
CA SER A 210 2.64 -12.56 10.15
C SER A 210 1.45 -11.62 9.93
N ARG A 211 1.64 -10.49 9.25
CA ARG A 211 0.54 -9.56 8.95
C ARG A 211 -0.43 -10.11 7.91
N ILE A 212 0.09 -10.72 6.84
CA ILE A 212 -0.75 -11.38 5.83
C ILE A 212 -1.57 -12.48 6.50
N GLU A 213 -0.97 -13.25 7.37
CA GLU A 213 -1.66 -14.31 8.11
C GLU A 213 -2.73 -13.75 9.06
N ALA A 214 -2.41 -12.70 9.81
CA ALA A 214 -3.33 -12.03 10.74
C ALA A 214 -4.54 -11.38 10.04
N LEU A 215 -4.35 -10.77 8.87
CA LEU A 215 -5.44 -10.17 8.09
C LEU A 215 -6.54 -11.19 7.72
N HIS A 216 -6.18 -12.45 7.63
CA HIS A 216 -7.11 -13.52 7.23
C HIS A 216 -7.60 -14.41 8.38
N THR A 217 -6.98 -14.31 9.55
CA THR A 217 -7.46 -15.01 10.75
C THR A 217 -8.49 -14.21 11.54
N ASN A 218 -8.44 -12.88 11.50
CA ASN A 218 -9.26 -11.97 12.29
C ASN A 218 -10.41 -11.30 11.50
N ASN A 219 -11.08 -12.01 10.62
CA ASN A 219 -12.31 -11.53 9.98
C ASN A 219 -13.49 -11.58 10.97
N SER A 220 -13.39 -10.87 12.11
CA SER A 220 -14.56 -10.65 12.93
C SER A 220 -15.56 -9.79 12.16
N PRO A 221 -16.88 -9.98 12.33
CA PRO A 221 -17.89 -9.12 11.72
C PRO A 221 -17.66 -7.63 12.00
N GLU A 222 -17.10 -7.30 13.17
CA GLU A 222 -16.69 -5.96 13.54
C GLU A 222 -15.56 -5.42 12.65
N PHE A 223 -14.52 -6.19 12.39
CA PHE A 223 -13.43 -5.79 11.51
C PHE A 223 -13.92 -5.51 10.08
N ILE A 224 -14.77 -6.40 9.53
CA ILE A 224 -15.39 -6.20 8.21
C ILE A 224 -16.27 -4.94 8.21
N TYR A 225 -17.03 -4.70 9.26
CA TYR A 225 -17.87 -3.52 9.41
C TYR A 225 -17.03 -2.23 9.42
N PHE A 226 -15.98 -2.17 10.24
CA PHE A 226 -15.08 -1.00 10.29
C PHE A 226 -14.32 -0.79 8.99
N LEU A 227 -13.86 -1.85 8.34
CA LEU A 227 -13.20 -1.76 7.04
C LEU A 227 -14.16 -1.22 5.97
N THR A 228 -15.41 -1.69 5.96
CA THR A 228 -16.46 -1.21 5.04
C THR A 228 -16.77 0.27 5.30
N LEU A 229 -16.93 0.67 6.56
CA LEU A 229 -17.12 2.07 6.92
C LEU A 229 -15.95 2.95 6.50
N TYR A 230 -14.71 2.47 6.73
CA TYR A 230 -13.51 3.17 6.31
C TYR A 230 -13.51 3.42 4.80
N HIS A 231 -13.85 2.43 3.96
CA HIS A 231 -13.91 2.59 2.51
C HIS A 231 -15.02 3.53 2.05
N ILE A 232 -16.18 3.44 2.66
CA ILE A 232 -17.30 4.36 2.36
C ILE A 232 -16.91 5.81 2.67
N PHE A 233 -16.22 6.02 3.79
CA PHE A 233 -15.88 7.35 4.28
C PHE A 233 -14.44 7.79 3.93
N ARG A 234 -13.63 6.97 3.26
CA ARG A 234 -12.23 7.28 2.94
C ARG A 234 -12.09 8.61 2.19
N ARG A 235 -12.91 8.87 1.17
CA ARG A 235 -12.92 10.15 0.45
C ARG A 235 -13.26 11.31 1.39
N PHE A 236 -14.25 11.13 2.20
CA PHE A 236 -14.67 12.12 3.19
C PHE A 236 -13.58 12.39 4.24
N LEU A 237 -12.87 11.37 4.67
CA LEU A 237 -11.76 11.48 5.61
C LEU A 237 -10.53 12.14 4.99
N GLN A 238 -10.23 11.88 3.71
CA GLN A 238 -9.14 12.51 2.97
C GLN A 238 -9.43 13.99 2.67
N GLU A 239 -10.62 14.31 2.21
CA GLU A 239 -11.06 15.70 1.96
C GLU A 239 -11.07 16.54 3.24
N ASN A 240 -11.26 15.93 4.40
CA ASN A 240 -11.28 16.61 5.70
C ASN A 240 -9.90 16.81 6.34
N GLN A 241 -8.83 16.22 5.80
CA GLN A 241 -7.48 16.44 6.32
C GLN A 241 -6.85 17.75 5.83
N ASP A 242 -7.28 18.28 4.69
CA ASP A 242 -6.68 19.45 4.06
C ASP A 242 -7.28 20.79 4.51
N HIS A 243 -8.37 20.78 5.28
CA HIS A 243 -9.04 22.01 5.72
C HIS A 243 -9.36 21.96 7.21
N ASN A 244 -8.46 22.51 8.03
CA ASN A 244 -8.87 23.02 9.34
C ASN A 244 -9.82 24.20 9.12
N PRO A 245 -11.01 24.24 9.77
CA PRO A 245 -11.82 25.46 9.77
C PRO A 245 -10.93 26.58 10.31
N ARG A 246 -10.80 27.67 9.54
CA ARG A 246 -9.90 28.76 9.87
C ARG A 246 -10.20 29.26 11.29
N GLU A 247 -9.15 29.46 12.05
CA GLU A 247 -9.14 30.04 13.41
C GLU A 247 -9.77 31.45 13.45
N ASP A 248 -10.12 32.03 12.29
CA ASP A 248 -10.55 33.41 12.11
C ASP A 248 -12.01 33.74 12.52
N THR A 249 -12.80 32.77 12.99
CA THR A 249 -14.25 33.04 13.21
C THR A 249 -14.68 33.25 14.65
N GLY A 250 -13.79 33.19 15.65
CA GLY A 250 -14.16 33.33 17.08
C GLY A 250 -15.13 32.25 17.58
N PHE A 251 -15.46 31.28 16.73
CA PHE A 251 -16.42 30.22 16.96
C PHE A 251 -16.01 29.31 18.12
N PHE A 252 -14.73 29.02 18.27
CA PHE A 252 -14.17 28.20 19.36
C PHE A 252 -14.24 28.88 20.75
N GLU A 253 -14.48 30.20 20.78
CA GLU A 253 -14.60 30.98 22.02
C GLU A 253 -16.05 31.11 22.48
N SER A 254 -17.01 30.55 21.75
CA SER A 254 -18.45 30.67 22.08
C SER A 254 -18.79 29.87 23.34
N VAL A 255 -19.72 30.42 24.15
CA VAL A 255 -20.23 29.76 25.36
C VAL A 255 -20.88 28.41 25.05
N ILE A 256 -21.41 28.24 23.84
CA ILE A 256 -22.04 27.00 23.39
C ILE A 256 -20.97 25.96 23.12
N TRP A 257 -19.87 26.31 22.45
CA TRP A 257 -18.75 25.43 22.18
C TRP A 257 -18.18 24.77 23.44
N GLY A 258 -18.04 25.56 24.49
CA GLY A 258 -17.54 25.07 25.78
C GLY A 258 -18.49 24.09 26.50
N LYS A 259 -19.78 24.00 26.07
CA LYS A 259 -20.75 23.06 26.62
C LYS A 259 -20.95 21.80 25.81
N LEU A 260 -20.36 21.73 24.60
CA LEU A 260 -20.47 20.57 23.72
C LEU A 260 -19.53 19.44 24.18
N TYR A 261 -20.01 18.22 24.09
CA TYR A 261 -19.17 17.03 24.19
C TYR A 261 -18.30 16.89 22.93
N ASP A 262 -17.22 16.13 23.01
CA ASP A 262 -16.25 16.02 21.90
C ASP A 262 -16.88 15.49 20.61
N PHE A 263 -17.75 14.48 20.69
CA PHE A 263 -18.48 14.00 19.52
C PHE A 263 -19.42 15.05 18.88
N GLN A 264 -20.00 15.92 19.70
CA GLN A 264 -20.83 17.03 19.20
C GLN A 264 -19.97 18.12 18.53
N LYS A 265 -18.79 18.39 19.06
CA LYS A 265 -17.82 19.30 18.43
C LYS A 265 -17.41 18.81 17.05
N ASP A 266 -17.15 17.50 16.91
CA ASP A 266 -16.84 16.89 15.62
C ASP A 266 -18.02 16.99 14.64
N ALA A 267 -19.25 16.76 15.12
CA ALA A 267 -20.46 16.91 14.32
C ALA A 267 -20.67 18.37 13.83
N VAL A 268 -20.44 19.34 14.69
CA VAL A 268 -20.55 20.77 14.37
C VAL A 268 -19.49 21.18 13.34
N ILE A 269 -18.24 20.81 13.52
CA ILE A 269 -17.17 21.06 12.53
C ILE A 269 -17.52 20.43 11.18
N GLY A 270 -18.03 19.21 11.19
CA GLY A 270 -18.51 18.52 9.99
C GLY A 270 -19.69 19.22 9.31
N ALA A 271 -20.62 19.79 10.11
CA ALA A 271 -21.76 20.55 9.60
C ALA A 271 -21.33 21.87 8.95
N ILE A 272 -20.45 22.63 9.60
CA ILE A 272 -19.90 23.88 9.05
C ILE A 272 -19.24 23.64 7.71
N ARG A 273 -18.38 22.65 7.59
CA ARG A 273 -17.71 22.29 6.33
C ARG A 273 -18.69 21.93 5.21
N LYS A 274 -19.77 21.22 5.55
CA LYS A 274 -20.82 20.88 4.58
C LYS A 274 -21.61 22.11 4.16
N LEU A 275 -21.87 23.04 5.09
CA LEU A 275 -22.52 24.31 4.78
C LEU A 275 -21.66 25.15 3.81
N GLU A 276 -20.36 25.25 4.07
CA GLU A 276 -19.42 25.98 3.19
C GLU A 276 -19.35 25.35 1.79
N LYS A 277 -19.34 24.02 1.71
CA LYS A 277 -19.19 23.31 0.43
C LYS A 277 -20.50 23.16 -0.37
N TYR A 278 -21.61 22.92 0.32
CA TYR A 278 -22.88 22.51 -0.30
C TYR A 278 -24.04 23.48 0.00
N ASN A 279 -23.81 24.56 0.76
CA ASN A 279 -24.83 25.50 1.23
C ASN A 279 -25.98 24.84 2.01
N GLY A 280 -25.73 23.67 2.59
CA GLY A 280 -26.73 22.97 3.41
C GLY A 280 -26.16 21.68 4.01
N CYS A 281 -26.68 21.27 5.16
CA CYS A 281 -26.36 20.00 5.79
C CYS A 281 -27.56 19.44 6.56
N ILE A 282 -27.54 18.15 6.84
CA ILE A 282 -28.51 17.46 7.69
C ILE A 282 -27.74 16.87 8.87
N ILE A 283 -28.17 17.23 10.11
CA ILE A 283 -27.65 16.62 11.34
C ILE A 283 -28.62 15.50 11.73
N ALA A 284 -28.18 14.25 11.61
CA ALA A 284 -29.00 13.04 11.73
C ALA A 284 -28.63 12.15 12.93
N ASP A 285 -28.23 12.73 14.05
CA ASP A 285 -27.86 11.97 15.24
C ASP A 285 -29.08 11.32 15.91
N SER A 286 -28.83 10.33 16.78
CA SER A 286 -29.91 9.66 17.54
C SER A 286 -30.66 10.62 18.43
N VAL A 287 -31.89 10.29 18.76
CA VAL A 287 -32.76 11.09 19.63
C VAL A 287 -32.11 11.20 21.02
N GLY A 288 -32.04 12.42 21.57
CA GLY A 288 -31.49 12.68 22.90
C GLY A 288 -29.99 13.04 22.93
N LEU A 289 -29.27 13.00 21.82
CA LEU A 289 -27.83 13.33 21.75
C LEU A 289 -27.54 14.85 21.67
N GLY A 290 -28.53 15.69 21.74
CA GLY A 290 -28.35 17.14 21.85
C GLY A 290 -28.21 17.89 20.53
N LYS A 291 -28.83 17.41 19.44
CA LYS A 291 -28.84 18.06 18.11
C LYS A 291 -29.16 19.56 18.12
N THR A 292 -29.99 19.99 19.08
CA THR A 292 -30.31 21.41 19.23
C THR A 292 -29.08 22.24 19.61
N PHE A 293 -28.20 21.70 20.45
CA PHE A 293 -26.96 22.37 20.82
C PHE A 293 -25.96 22.38 19.65
N GLU A 294 -25.90 21.30 18.88
CA GLU A 294 -25.09 21.23 17.67
C GLU A 294 -25.57 22.26 16.63
N ALA A 295 -26.90 22.34 16.38
CA ALA A 295 -27.46 23.30 15.45
C ALA A 295 -27.32 24.76 15.90
N LEU A 296 -27.24 25.01 17.21
CA LEU A 296 -27.00 26.36 17.76
C LEU A 296 -25.50 26.74 17.69
N ALA A 297 -24.62 25.74 17.58
CA ALA A 297 -23.19 25.95 17.49
C ALA A 297 -22.72 26.10 16.05
N VAL A 298 -23.49 25.67 15.06
CA VAL A 298 -23.25 25.87 13.61
C VAL A 298 -23.68 27.28 13.20
#